data_88ddfc1273843c986cba938f8c505071
#
_entry.id   88ddfc1273843c986cba938f8c505071
#
_cell.length_a   1.000
_cell.length_b   1.000
_cell.length_c   1.000
_cell.angle_alpha   90.00
_cell.angle_beta   90.00
_cell.angle_gamma   90.00
#
_symmetry.space_group_name_H-M   'P 1'
#
loop_
_entity.id
_entity.type
_entity.pdbx_description
1 polymer ?
#
loop_
_entity_poly.entity_id
_entity_poly.type
_entity_poly.pdbx_seq_one_letter_code
_entity_poly.pdbx_strand_id
1 'polypeptide(L)'
;MCIRDRSNTTLSETLIEISTKGLGVALVVDKEKLKGIFTDGDLRRTLNEEEDPLRKHVSKYMTKDTKTISKDCLAIEALEIMQNNKIYSIAVTDQKNLPVGIIRMHDLIEAGLV
;
A
#
# COMPACT_ATOMS: atom_id res chain seq x y z
N MET A 1 7.60 6.15 -0.41
CA MET A 1 7.09 7.05 -1.45
C MET A 1 5.64 6.71 -1.76
N CYS A 2 4.80 7.71 -1.93
CA CYS A 2 3.38 7.54 -2.23
C CYS A 2 3.14 7.36 -3.72
N ILE A 3 2.34 6.36 -4.07
CA ILE A 3 1.80 6.21 -5.41
C ILE A 3 0.37 6.72 -5.34
N ARG A 4 0.06 7.74 -6.13
CA ARG A 4 -1.27 8.35 -6.12
C ARG A 4 -2.11 7.78 -7.24
N ASP A 5 -2.92 6.78 -6.92
CA ASP A 5 -3.90 6.22 -7.82
C ASP A 5 -5.30 6.62 -7.36
N ARG A 6 -6.14 6.91 -8.34
CA ARG A 6 -7.56 7.16 -8.04
C ARG A 6 -8.27 5.84 -7.83
N SER A 7 -9.37 5.86 -7.08
CA SER A 7 -10.14 4.65 -6.81
C SER A 7 -10.74 4.01 -8.07
N ASN A 8 -10.91 4.78 -9.14
CA ASN A 8 -11.40 4.28 -10.43
C ASN A 8 -10.28 3.84 -11.38
N THR A 9 -9.03 3.86 -10.94
CA THR A 9 -7.89 3.36 -11.71
C THR A 9 -8.02 1.85 -11.90
N THR A 10 -7.68 1.37 -13.10
CA THR A 10 -7.73 -0.07 -13.37
C THR A 10 -6.53 -0.77 -12.75
N LEU A 11 -6.65 -2.09 -12.57
CA LEU A 11 -5.52 -2.89 -12.08
C LEU A 11 -4.33 -2.84 -13.04
N SER A 12 -4.58 -2.77 -14.35
CA SER A 12 -3.51 -2.63 -15.34
C SER A 12 -2.68 -1.38 -15.10
N GLU A 13 -3.34 -0.24 -14.89
CA GLU A 13 -2.67 1.02 -14.60
C GLU A 13 -1.93 0.98 -13.27
N THR A 14 -2.54 0.36 -12.26
CA THR A 14 -1.93 0.20 -10.94
C THR A 14 -0.65 -0.63 -11.00
N LEU A 15 -0.66 -1.73 -11.78
CA LEU A 15 0.52 -2.58 -11.94
C LEU A 15 1.66 -1.85 -12.64
N ILE A 16 1.36 -1.00 -13.61
CA ILE A 16 2.37 -0.17 -14.28
C ILE A 16 3.03 0.76 -13.25
N GLU A 17 2.24 1.39 -12.40
CA GLU A 17 2.76 2.26 -11.33
C GLU A 17 3.64 1.49 -10.34
N ILE A 18 3.21 0.32 -9.91
CA ILE A 18 3.98 -0.53 -8.99
C ILE A 18 5.32 -0.89 -9.61
N SER A 19 5.32 -1.31 -10.89
CA SER A 19 6.55 -1.67 -11.59
C SER A 19 7.48 -0.47 -11.76
N THR A 20 6.93 0.69 -12.10
CA THR A 20 7.70 1.91 -12.32
C THR A 20 8.37 2.40 -11.02
N LYS A 21 7.65 2.33 -9.91
CA LYS A 21 8.15 2.79 -8.61
C LYS A 21 9.01 1.75 -7.89
N GLY A 22 8.84 0.47 -8.23
CA GLY A 22 9.65 -0.60 -7.66
C GLY A 22 9.40 -0.90 -6.20
N LEU A 23 8.26 -0.49 -5.64
CA LEU A 23 7.96 -0.68 -4.22
C LEU A 23 7.12 -1.92 -3.90
N GLY A 24 6.53 -2.56 -4.93
CA GLY A 24 5.67 -3.72 -4.73
C GLY A 24 4.32 -3.41 -4.10
N VAL A 25 3.95 -2.14 -4.02
CA VAL A 25 2.74 -1.69 -3.35
C VAL A 25 2.29 -0.36 -3.94
N ALA A 26 0.97 -0.16 -4.02
CA ALA A 26 0.36 1.10 -4.45
C ALA A 26 -0.58 1.61 -3.36
N LEU A 27 -0.49 2.88 -3.06
CA LEU A 27 -1.45 3.55 -2.18
C LEU A 27 -2.53 4.19 -3.06
N VAL A 28 -3.79 3.89 -2.75
CA VAL A 28 -4.92 4.42 -3.50
C VAL A 28 -5.43 5.66 -2.77
N VAL A 29 -5.34 6.80 -3.44
CA VAL A 29 -5.67 8.11 -2.87
C VAL A 29 -6.78 8.73 -3.71
N ASP A 30 -7.80 9.24 -3.06
CA ASP A 30 -8.89 9.97 -3.70
C ASP A 30 -9.21 11.19 -2.85
N LYS A 31 -9.35 12.35 -3.50
CA LYS A 31 -9.60 13.62 -2.81
C LYS A 31 -8.60 13.90 -1.69
N GLU A 32 -7.33 13.63 -1.96
CA GLU A 32 -6.21 13.85 -1.03
C GLU A 32 -6.25 13.00 0.24
N LYS A 33 -7.06 11.94 0.26
CA LYS A 33 -7.15 11.03 1.40
C LYS A 33 -6.79 9.61 0.98
N LEU A 34 -6.12 8.89 1.85
CA LEU A 34 -5.80 7.50 1.64
C LEU A 34 -7.09 6.67 1.71
N LYS A 35 -7.41 5.95 0.64
CA LYS A 35 -8.61 5.10 0.54
C LYS A 35 -8.29 3.63 0.72
N GLY A 36 -7.10 3.20 0.37
CA GLY A 36 -6.71 1.82 0.50
C GLY A 36 -5.30 1.58 0.02
N ILE A 37 -4.88 0.32 0.11
CA ILE A 37 -3.56 -0.14 -0.32
C ILE A 37 -3.73 -1.37 -1.19
N PHE A 38 -2.95 -1.48 -2.26
CA PHE A 38 -2.94 -2.62 -3.14
C PHE A 38 -1.53 -3.22 -3.15
N THR A 39 -1.41 -4.48 -2.75
CA THR A 39 -0.14 -5.18 -2.60
C THR A 39 -0.05 -6.37 -3.56
N ASP A 40 1.12 -7.00 -3.62
CA ASP A 40 1.30 -8.24 -4.38
C ASP A 40 0.37 -9.35 -3.91
N GLY A 41 0.07 -9.40 -2.61
CA GLY A 41 -0.89 -10.35 -2.06
C GLY A 41 -2.30 -10.12 -2.59
N ASP A 42 -2.70 -8.85 -2.68
CA ASP A 42 -4.00 -8.49 -3.26
C ASP A 42 -4.06 -8.88 -4.73
N LEU A 43 -2.97 -8.67 -5.46
CA LEU A 43 -2.88 -9.07 -6.87
C LEU A 43 -3.07 -10.58 -7.04
N ARG A 44 -2.38 -11.39 -6.23
CA ARG A 44 -2.49 -12.85 -6.31
C ARG A 44 -3.92 -13.31 -6.06
N ARG A 45 -4.59 -12.74 -5.05
CA ARG A 45 -5.98 -13.08 -4.78
C ARG A 45 -6.89 -12.70 -5.94
N THR A 46 -6.69 -11.52 -6.50
CA THR A 46 -7.49 -11.04 -7.64
C THR A 46 -7.32 -11.93 -8.86
N LEU A 47 -6.08 -12.34 -9.16
CA LEU A 47 -5.81 -13.23 -10.30
C LEU A 47 -6.49 -14.59 -10.16
N ASN A 48 -6.63 -15.08 -8.93
CA ASN A 48 -7.31 -16.35 -8.67
C ASN A 48 -8.83 -16.26 -8.72
N GLU A 49 -9.40 -15.09 -8.48
CA GLU A 49 -10.83 -14.92 -8.33
C GLU A 49 -11.54 -14.33 -9.56
N GLU A 50 -10.80 -13.63 -10.42
CA GLU A 50 -11.38 -12.91 -11.54
C GLU A 50 -10.92 -13.44 -12.89
N GLU A 51 -11.82 -13.48 -13.89
CA GLU A 51 -11.50 -13.90 -15.24
C GLU A 51 -10.72 -12.86 -16.03
N ASP A 52 -11.00 -11.56 -15.80
CA ASP A 52 -10.34 -10.48 -16.51
C ASP A 52 -9.96 -9.38 -15.50
N PRO A 53 -8.98 -9.67 -14.63
CA PRO A 53 -8.67 -8.77 -13.51
C PRO A 53 -8.09 -7.43 -13.95
N LEU A 54 -7.36 -7.38 -15.06
CA LEU A 54 -6.64 -6.16 -15.46
C LEU A 54 -7.55 -5.00 -15.84
N ARG A 55 -8.79 -5.28 -16.22
CA ARG A 55 -9.80 -4.27 -16.57
C ARG A 55 -10.63 -3.82 -15.37
N LYS A 56 -10.51 -4.48 -14.25
CA LYS A 56 -11.27 -4.16 -13.05
C LYS A 56 -10.67 -2.95 -12.35
N HIS A 57 -11.49 -2.22 -11.59
CA HIS A 57 -11.03 -1.07 -10.81
C HIS A 57 -10.31 -1.53 -9.55
N VAL A 58 -9.20 -0.88 -9.22
CA VAL A 58 -8.41 -1.21 -8.04
C VAL A 58 -9.21 -1.07 -6.75
N SER A 59 -10.17 -0.14 -6.71
CA SER A 59 -11.01 0.09 -5.52
C SER A 59 -11.81 -1.14 -5.09
N LYS A 60 -12.09 -2.05 -6.00
CA LYS A 60 -12.83 -3.27 -5.70
C LYS A 60 -11.97 -4.32 -4.98
N TYR A 61 -10.67 -4.30 -5.22
CA TYR A 61 -9.75 -5.35 -4.76
C TYR A 61 -8.70 -4.88 -3.76
N MET A 62 -8.55 -3.57 -3.58
CA MET A 62 -7.62 -3.01 -2.61
C MET A 62 -8.05 -3.35 -1.18
N THR A 63 -7.09 -3.34 -0.26
CA THR A 63 -7.38 -3.43 1.17
C THR A 63 -7.81 -2.05 1.65
N LYS A 64 -9.04 -1.94 2.12
CA LYS A 64 -9.65 -0.67 2.54
C LYS A 64 -9.36 -0.32 4.00
N ASP A 65 -9.25 -1.32 4.86
CA ASP A 65 -8.93 -1.13 6.28
C ASP A 65 -7.40 -1.07 6.44
N THR A 66 -6.83 0.00 5.91
CA THR A 66 -5.39 0.16 5.83
C THR A 66 -4.83 0.60 7.17
N LYS A 67 -3.86 -0.17 7.70
CA LYS A 67 -3.09 0.27 8.87
C LYS A 67 -2.16 1.39 8.44
N THR A 68 -2.09 2.43 9.24
CA THR A 68 -1.22 3.59 8.98
C THR A 68 -0.48 3.97 10.23
N ILE A 69 0.61 4.71 10.06
CA ILE A 69 1.34 5.32 11.17
C ILE A 69 1.58 6.79 10.87
N SER A 70 1.76 7.56 11.94
CA SER A 70 2.15 8.96 11.84
C SER A 70 3.59 9.08 11.37
N LYS A 71 3.90 10.14 10.63
CA LYS A 71 5.27 10.45 10.22
C LYS A 71 6.21 10.67 11.42
N ASP A 72 5.67 10.96 12.59
CA ASP A 72 6.45 11.17 13.81
C ASP A 72 6.65 9.89 14.61
N CYS A 73 6.13 8.78 14.13
CA CYS A 73 6.23 7.46 14.77
C CYS A 73 7.65 6.91 14.62
N LEU A 74 8.12 6.19 15.63
CA LEU A 74 9.42 5.53 15.56
C LEU A 74 9.37 4.29 14.68
N ALA A 75 10.48 3.97 14.02
CA ALA A 75 10.55 2.80 13.15
C ALA A 75 10.25 1.49 13.90
N ILE A 76 10.61 1.39 15.18
CA ILE A 76 10.31 0.20 15.98
C ILE A 76 8.80 0.03 16.19
N GLU A 77 8.06 1.12 16.31
CA GLU A 77 6.60 1.07 16.42
C GLU A 77 5.97 0.58 15.12
N ALA A 78 6.49 1.03 13.98
CA ALA A 78 6.06 0.55 12.67
C ALA A 78 6.30 -0.96 12.54
N LEU A 79 7.46 -1.43 12.98
CA LEU A 79 7.81 -2.85 12.98
C LEU A 79 6.82 -3.66 13.81
N GLU A 80 6.48 -3.20 15.01
CA GLU A 80 5.52 -3.88 15.87
C GLU A 80 4.15 -4.01 15.21
N ILE A 81 3.65 -2.94 14.58
CA ILE A 81 2.36 -2.96 13.90
C ILE A 81 2.40 -3.95 12.74
N MET A 82 3.47 -3.95 11.95
CA MET A 82 3.60 -4.86 10.83
C MET A 82 3.66 -6.32 11.28
N GLN A 83 4.40 -6.62 12.34
CA GLN A 83 4.50 -7.98 12.87
C GLN A 83 3.18 -8.45 13.47
N ASN A 84 2.51 -7.60 14.24
CA ASN A 84 1.25 -7.96 14.91
C ASN A 84 0.11 -8.18 13.90
N ASN A 85 0.14 -7.49 12.77
CA ASN A 85 -0.89 -7.59 11.74
C ASN A 85 -0.47 -8.45 10.56
N LYS A 86 0.74 -9.01 10.58
CA LYS A 86 1.29 -9.88 9.52
C LYS A 86 1.28 -9.18 8.16
N ILE A 87 1.63 -7.91 8.15
CA ILE A 87 1.75 -7.10 6.92
C ILE A 87 3.20 -6.69 6.72
N TYR A 88 3.58 -6.44 5.47
CA TYR A 88 4.96 -6.17 5.09
C TYR A 88 5.18 -4.74 4.59
N SER A 89 4.13 -3.95 4.58
CA SER A 89 4.17 -2.54 4.19
C SER A 89 3.14 -1.77 4.99
N ILE A 90 3.48 -0.54 5.34
CA ILE A 90 2.57 0.32 6.07
C ILE A 90 2.68 1.75 5.53
N ALA A 91 1.54 2.39 5.34
CA ALA A 91 1.51 3.77 4.88
C ALA A 91 1.81 4.73 6.03
N VAL A 92 2.58 5.75 5.73
CA VAL A 92 2.87 6.85 6.66
C VAL A 92 2.00 8.02 6.27
N THR A 93 1.24 8.54 7.22
CA THR A 93 0.32 9.64 6.97
C THR A 93 0.62 10.84 7.86
N ASP A 94 0.18 12.01 7.41
CA ASP A 94 0.24 13.22 8.21
C ASP A 94 -1.03 13.35 9.07
N GLN A 95 -1.18 14.47 9.75
CA GLN A 95 -2.31 14.73 10.64
C GLN A 95 -3.66 14.79 9.92
N LYS A 96 -3.64 15.00 8.60
CA LYS A 96 -4.86 15.09 7.78
C LYS A 96 -5.18 13.78 7.06
N ASN A 97 -4.49 12.70 7.43
CA ASN A 97 -4.59 11.39 6.79
C ASN A 97 -4.12 11.42 5.33
N LEU A 98 -3.27 12.38 4.98
CA LEU A 98 -2.65 12.43 3.66
C LEU A 98 -1.40 11.55 3.68
N PRO A 99 -1.26 10.60 2.77
CA PRO A 99 -0.08 9.74 2.74
C PRO A 99 1.16 10.55 2.35
N VAL A 100 2.23 10.37 3.14
CA VAL A 100 3.51 11.04 2.91
C VAL A 100 4.63 10.05 2.62
N GLY A 101 4.38 8.76 2.79
CA GLY A 101 5.38 7.74 2.49
C GLY A 101 4.89 6.33 2.76
N ILE A 102 5.79 5.38 2.54
CA ILE A 102 5.57 3.96 2.80
C ILE A 102 6.80 3.43 3.52
N ILE A 103 6.59 2.62 4.55
CA ILE A 103 7.66 1.83 5.16
C ILE A 103 7.39 0.36 4.82
N ARG A 104 8.41 -0.32 4.28
CA ARG A 104 8.34 -1.74 3.99
C ARG A 104 9.20 -2.50 5.00
N MET A 105 8.83 -3.74 5.28
CA MET A 105 9.64 -4.62 6.14
C MET A 105 11.08 -4.71 5.63
N HIS A 106 11.25 -4.76 4.30
CA HIS A 106 12.55 -4.78 3.65
C HIS A 106 13.41 -3.57 4.04
N ASP A 107 12.81 -2.38 4.15
CA ASP A 107 13.52 -1.16 4.53
C ASP A 107 14.05 -1.25 5.97
N LEU A 108 13.26 -1.87 6.85
CA LEU A 108 13.65 -2.04 8.25
C LEU A 108 14.77 -3.08 8.39
N ILE A 109 14.73 -4.12 7.58
CA ILE A 109 15.79 -5.14 7.55
C ILE A 109 17.11 -4.50 7.09
N GLU A 110 17.08 -3.72 6.01
CA GLU A 110 18.27 -3.02 5.51
C GLU A 110 18.82 -2.02 6.53
N ALA A 111 17.96 -1.41 7.32
CA ALA A 111 18.37 -0.48 8.37
C ALA A 111 18.92 -1.18 9.62
N GLY A 112 18.87 -2.51 9.68
CA GLY A 112 19.39 -3.29 10.81
C GLY A 112 18.48 -3.36 12.01
N LEU A 113 17.17 -3.09 11.84
CA LEU A 113 16.20 -3.12 12.94
C LEU A 113 15.56 -4.50 13.14
N VAL A 114 15.80 -5.41 12.22
CA VAL A 114 15.24 -6.75 12.24
C VAL A 114 16.34 -7.76 12.01
#